data_3a2b65cd4043225fb7afbb61bb89f883
#
_entry.id   3a2b65cd4043225fb7afbb61bb89f883
#
_cell.length_a   1.000
_cell.length_b   1.000
_cell.length_c   1.000
_cell.angle_alpha   90.00
_cell.angle_beta   90.00
_cell.angle_gamma   90.00
#
_symmetry.space_group_name_H-M   'P 1'
#
loop_
_entity.id
_entity.type
_entity.pdbx_description
1 polymer ?
#
loop_
_entity_poly.entity_id
_entity_poly.type
_entity_poly.pdbx_seq_one_letter_code
_entity_poly.pdbx_strand_id
1 'polypeptide(L)'
;ILKGLLFASSLIAILTTLGIIFSLLFESVKFFSVINIFDYLFGTNWSPQRAFVSDASAITAAEYDELKDAFGFIPLIAGTSFIAFIAMLVAVPIGLFSGIYMAEYASAKIRRISKPIIEILAGIPTVVYGFFAALTVGPFFRQIGENLGLTVSSESALAAGLIMGIMIIPYVSSLSDDVINSVPQSLRDGSYAVGATKSETIKKVVIPAALPGIIGSVLLAVCLLYTSPSPRDDSQ
;
A
#
# COMPACT_ATOMS: atom_id res chain seq x y z
N ILE A 1 -14.78 -22.53 31.51
CA ILE A 1 -14.88 -21.05 31.41
C ILE A 1 -14.09 -20.58 30.21
N LEU A 2 -12.80 -20.90 30.05
CA LEU A 2 -11.94 -20.42 28.95
C LEU A 2 -12.48 -20.80 27.55
N LYS A 3 -12.89 -22.07 27.36
CA LYS A 3 -13.50 -22.54 26.10
C LYS A 3 -14.79 -21.79 25.75
N GLY A 4 -15.63 -21.48 26.74
CA GLY A 4 -16.85 -20.71 26.54
C GLY A 4 -16.56 -19.25 26.12
N LEU A 5 -15.55 -18.61 26.73
CA LEU A 5 -15.12 -17.27 26.34
C LEU A 5 -14.55 -17.23 24.91
N LEU A 6 -13.70 -18.20 24.55
CA LEU A 6 -13.15 -18.30 23.20
C LEU A 6 -14.24 -18.54 22.16
N PHE A 7 -15.22 -19.41 22.48
CA PHE A 7 -16.35 -19.63 21.58
C PHE A 7 -17.23 -18.38 21.42
N ALA A 8 -17.53 -17.69 22.53
CA ALA A 8 -18.30 -16.46 22.48
C ALA A 8 -17.60 -15.36 21.68
N SER A 9 -16.29 -15.15 21.86
CA SER A 9 -15.52 -14.16 21.09
C SER A 9 -15.47 -14.50 19.60
N SER A 10 -15.31 -15.77 19.24
CA SER A 10 -15.37 -16.24 17.86
C SER A 10 -16.76 -15.99 17.23
N LEU A 11 -17.82 -16.29 17.97
CA LEU A 11 -19.19 -16.05 17.51
C LEU A 11 -19.46 -14.57 17.28
N ILE A 12 -19.03 -13.70 18.21
CA ILE A 12 -19.15 -12.24 18.06
C ILE A 12 -18.41 -11.77 16.80
N ALA A 13 -17.17 -12.22 16.58
CA ALA A 13 -16.40 -11.86 15.40
C ALA A 13 -17.13 -12.25 14.10
N ILE A 14 -17.68 -13.46 14.03
CA ILE A 14 -18.45 -13.92 12.86
C ILE A 14 -19.71 -13.08 12.66
N LEU A 15 -20.48 -12.83 13.71
CA LEU A 15 -21.70 -12.04 13.62
C LEU A 15 -21.41 -10.60 13.22
N THR A 16 -20.36 -9.99 13.75
CA THR A 16 -19.93 -8.64 13.36
C THR A 16 -19.53 -8.60 11.88
N THR A 17 -18.73 -9.56 11.42
CA THR A 17 -18.33 -9.64 9.99
C THR A 17 -19.55 -9.80 9.07
N LEU A 18 -20.49 -10.69 9.42
CA LEU A 18 -21.74 -10.83 8.68
C LEU A 18 -22.56 -9.56 8.69
N GLY A 19 -22.68 -8.89 9.86
CA GLY A 19 -23.37 -7.61 9.99
C GLY A 19 -22.80 -6.53 9.07
N ILE A 20 -21.46 -6.41 9.00
CA ILE A 20 -20.78 -5.48 8.09
C ILE A 20 -21.10 -5.84 6.64
N ILE A 21 -20.98 -7.12 6.25
CA ILE A 21 -21.27 -7.55 4.88
C ILE A 21 -22.71 -7.22 4.49
N PHE A 22 -23.69 -7.53 5.34
CA PHE A 22 -25.10 -7.23 5.07
C PHE A 22 -25.37 -5.73 4.98
N SER A 23 -24.78 -4.93 5.87
CA SER A 23 -24.90 -3.46 5.83
C SER A 23 -24.35 -2.91 4.52
N LEU A 24 -23.13 -3.30 4.13
CA LEU A 24 -22.52 -2.86 2.88
C LEU A 24 -23.32 -3.30 1.64
N LEU A 25 -23.83 -4.53 1.62
CA LEU A 25 -24.68 -5.02 0.52
C LEU A 25 -25.97 -4.19 0.41
N PHE A 26 -26.62 -3.91 1.54
CA PHE A 26 -27.85 -3.13 1.56
C PHE A 26 -27.64 -1.72 1.00
N GLU A 27 -26.58 -1.02 1.47
CA GLU A 27 -26.22 0.31 0.97
C GLU A 27 -25.81 0.28 -0.50
N SER A 28 -25.06 -0.75 -0.92
CA SER A 28 -24.68 -0.92 -2.33
C SER A 28 -25.87 -1.12 -3.25
N VAL A 29 -26.83 -1.95 -2.85
CA VAL A 29 -28.07 -2.16 -3.63
C VAL A 29 -28.87 -0.87 -3.74
N LYS A 30 -28.96 -0.10 -2.64
CA LYS A 30 -29.61 1.21 -2.64
C LYS A 30 -28.91 2.21 -3.57
N PHE A 31 -27.58 2.26 -3.54
CA PHE A 31 -26.79 3.10 -4.44
C PHE A 31 -27.02 2.74 -5.92
N PHE A 32 -26.92 1.45 -6.27
CA PHE A 32 -27.14 1.00 -7.65
C PHE A 32 -28.61 0.98 -8.08
N SER A 33 -29.56 1.21 -7.22
CA SER A 33 -30.94 1.49 -7.61
C SER A 33 -31.12 2.90 -8.16
N VAL A 34 -30.20 3.82 -7.83
CA VAL A 34 -30.21 5.22 -8.29
C VAL A 34 -29.22 5.41 -9.44
N ILE A 35 -28.01 4.84 -9.35
CA ILE A 35 -26.95 5.00 -10.33
C ILE A 35 -26.76 3.70 -11.12
N ASN A 36 -26.75 3.79 -12.45
CA ASN A 36 -26.54 2.63 -13.30
C ASN A 36 -25.09 2.11 -13.13
N ILE A 37 -24.93 0.80 -12.97
CA ILE A 37 -23.64 0.14 -12.78
C ILE A 37 -22.65 0.42 -13.92
N PHE A 38 -23.14 0.55 -15.16
CA PHE A 38 -22.28 0.86 -16.31
C PHE A 38 -21.79 2.30 -16.28
N ASP A 39 -22.64 3.24 -15.91
CA ASP A 39 -22.26 4.65 -15.79
C ASP A 39 -21.25 4.85 -14.65
N TYR A 40 -21.40 4.10 -13.56
CA TYR A 40 -20.43 4.08 -12.48
C TYR A 40 -19.08 3.50 -12.91
N LEU A 41 -19.07 2.34 -13.58
CA LEU A 41 -17.82 1.66 -13.97
C LEU A 41 -17.01 2.44 -15.01
N PHE A 42 -17.67 3.13 -15.93
CA PHE A 42 -17.04 3.87 -17.03
C PHE A 42 -17.02 5.38 -16.81
N GLY A 43 -17.56 5.86 -15.71
CA GLY A 43 -17.54 7.28 -15.35
C GLY A 43 -16.10 7.78 -15.14
N THR A 44 -15.82 8.97 -15.67
CA THR A 44 -14.51 9.62 -15.63
C THR A 44 -14.40 10.74 -14.61
N ASN A 45 -15.50 11.09 -13.94
CA ASN A 45 -15.55 12.14 -12.92
C ASN A 45 -15.76 11.52 -11.55
N TRP A 46 -15.04 12.03 -10.54
CA TRP A 46 -15.24 11.66 -9.15
C TRP A 46 -15.42 12.93 -8.31
N SER A 47 -16.65 13.25 -7.98
CA SER A 47 -17.00 14.42 -7.18
C SER A 47 -18.16 14.15 -6.21
N PRO A 48 -17.96 13.25 -5.21
CA PRO A 48 -19.02 12.83 -4.28
C PRO A 48 -19.60 14.00 -3.46
N GLN A 49 -18.86 15.11 -3.32
CA GLN A 49 -19.34 16.29 -2.61
C GLN A 49 -20.60 16.91 -3.23
N ARG A 50 -20.83 16.70 -4.52
CA ARG A 50 -22.05 17.18 -5.20
C ARG A 50 -23.30 16.44 -4.71
N ALA A 51 -23.15 15.20 -4.25
CA ALA A 51 -24.26 14.42 -3.72
C ALA A 51 -24.76 14.91 -2.34
N PHE A 52 -23.92 15.63 -1.59
CA PHE A 52 -24.31 16.19 -0.27
C PHE A 52 -25.10 17.49 -0.37
N VAL A 53 -25.20 18.09 -1.54
CA VAL A 53 -25.89 19.37 -1.77
C VAL A 53 -27.37 19.17 -2.12
N SER A 54 -27.74 17.96 -2.57
CA SER A 54 -29.12 17.64 -2.95
C SER A 54 -29.90 17.04 -1.77
N ASP A 55 -30.94 17.73 -1.32
CA ASP A 55 -31.93 17.13 -0.41
C ASP A 55 -32.57 15.92 -1.09
N ALA A 56 -32.37 14.73 -0.50
CA ALA A 56 -32.81 13.44 -1.04
C ALA A 56 -34.34 13.31 -1.25
N SER A 57 -35.11 14.32 -0.90
CA SER A 57 -36.57 14.32 -0.97
C SER A 57 -37.17 14.91 -2.27
N ALA A 58 -36.35 15.54 -3.14
CA ALA A 58 -36.85 16.19 -4.35
C ALA A 58 -35.77 16.25 -5.45
N ILE A 59 -35.19 15.11 -5.82
CA ILE A 59 -34.21 15.04 -6.93
C ILE A 59 -34.96 15.29 -8.23
N THR A 60 -34.68 16.43 -8.88
CA THR A 60 -35.16 16.74 -10.22
C THR A 60 -34.40 15.93 -11.27
N ALA A 61 -34.97 15.76 -12.48
CA ALA A 61 -34.30 15.00 -13.54
C ALA A 61 -32.92 15.59 -13.92
N ALA A 62 -32.71 16.89 -13.79
CA ALA A 62 -31.42 17.55 -14.03
C ALA A 62 -30.39 17.23 -12.91
N GLU A 63 -30.81 17.19 -11.65
CA GLU A 63 -29.97 16.79 -10.53
C GLU A 63 -29.60 15.30 -10.60
N TYR A 64 -30.49 14.47 -11.15
CA TYR A 64 -30.20 13.05 -11.39
C TYR A 64 -29.08 12.86 -12.42
N ASP A 65 -29.09 13.63 -13.52
CA ASP A 65 -28.03 13.60 -14.52
C ASP A 65 -26.70 14.14 -13.95
N GLU A 66 -26.72 15.18 -13.11
CA GLU A 66 -25.53 15.68 -12.42
C GLU A 66 -24.96 14.66 -11.39
N LEU A 67 -25.84 13.94 -10.66
CA LEU A 67 -25.43 12.87 -9.76
C LEU A 67 -24.81 11.68 -10.51
N LYS A 68 -25.37 11.32 -11.65
CA LYS A 68 -24.89 10.25 -12.50
C LYS A 68 -23.45 10.51 -12.97
N ASP A 69 -23.14 11.75 -13.33
CA ASP A 69 -21.81 12.15 -13.76
C ASP A 69 -20.84 12.40 -12.58
N ALA A 70 -21.33 12.42 -11.33
CA ALA A 70 -20.50 12.67 -10.16
C ALA A 70 -19.76 11.44 -9.64
N PHE A 71 -20.20 10.23 -10.00
CA PHE A 71 -19.66 8.97 -9.48
C PHE A 71 -19.04 8.12 -10.60
N GLY A 72 -17.76 8.27 -10.82
CA GLY A 72 -17.00 7.46 -11.77
C GLY A 72 -15.93 6.63 -11.07
N PHE A 73 -15.79 5.38 -11.47
CA PHE A 73 -14.82 4.43 -10.90
C PHE A 73 -13.41 4.58 -11.51
N ILE A 74 -13.32 5.04 -12.76
CA ILE A 74 -12.03 5.18 -13.47
C ILE A 74 -11.04 6.10 -12.73
N PRO A 75 -11.42 7.29 -12.22
CA PRO A 75 -10.48 8.14 -11.46
C PRO A 75 -9.95 7.50 -10.18
N LEU A 76 -10.76 6.67 -9.51
CA LEU A 76 -10.34 5.95 -8.31
C LEU A 76 -9.25 4.92 -8.64
N ILE A 77 -9.48 4.08 -9.66
CA ILE A 77 -8.47 3.11 -10.09
C ILE A 77 -7.20 3.82 -10.59
N ALA A 78 -7.35 4.84 -11.41
CA ALA A 78 -6.22 5.58 -11.96
C ALA A 78 -5.40 6.24 -10.85
N GLY A 79 -6.05 6.92 -9.89
CA GLY A 79 -5.39 7.58 -8.78
C GLY A 79 -4.68 6.60 -7.85
N THR A 80 -5.36 5.53 -7.43
CA THR A 80 -4.75 4.51 -6.56
C THR A 80 -3.61 3.77 -7.24
N SER A 81 -3.76 3.41 -8.52
CA SER A 81 -2.71 2.74 -9.29
C SER A 81 -1.49 3.65 -9.49
N PHE A 82 -1.71 4.93 -9.74
CA PHE A 82 -0.63 5.91 -9.91
C PHE A 82 0.16 6.12 -8.61
N ILE A 83 -0.53 6.29 -7.48
CA ILE A 83 0.11 6.42 -6.16
C ILE A 83 0.86 5.14 -5.81
N ALA A 84 0.26 3.96 -6.02
CA ALA A 84 0.89 2.67 -5.79
C ALA A 84 2.14 2.49 -6.66
N PHE A 85 2.09 2.90 -7.93
CA PHE A 85 3.23 2.83 -8.84
C PHE A 85 4.41 3.68 -8.32
N ILE A 86 4.15 4.94 -7.91
CA ILE A 86 5.19 5.80 -7.32
C ILE A 86 5.77 5.17 -6.05
N ALA A 87 4.91 4.67 -5.16
CA ALA A 87 5.34 4.02 -3.92
C ALA A 87 6.24 2.82 -4.18
N MET A 88 5.87 1.94 -5.12
CA MET A 88 6.65 0.76 -5.46
C MET A 88 7.95 1.10 -6.21
N LEU A 89 7.95 2.16 -7.02
CA LEU A 89 9.16 2.65 -7.70
C LEU A 89 10.26 3.07 -6.69
N VAL A 90 9.86 3.53 -5.51
CA VAL A 90 10.77 3.89 -4.41
C VAL A 90 11.06 2.68 -3.51
N ALA A 91 10.03 1.98 -3.08
CA ALA A 91 10.12 0.93 -2.07
C ALA A 91 10.88 -0.31 -2.57
N VAL A 92 10.63 -0.75 -3.81
CA VAL A 92 11.22 -1.99 -4.32
C VAL A 92 12.73 -1.87 -4.51
N PRO A 93 13.27 -0.87 -5.21
CA PRO A 93 14.72 -0.77 -5.37
C PRO A 93 15.43 -0.60 -4.02
N ILE A 94 14.98 0.34 -3.20
CA ILE A 94 15.65 0.64 -1.92
C ILE A 94 15.52 -0.55 -0.96
N GLY A 95 14.33 -1.12 -0.82
CA GLY A 95 14.07 -2.27 0.05
C GLY A 95 14.84 -3.51 -0.39
N LEU A 96 14.85 -3.81 -1.69
CA LEU A 96 15.57 -4.97 -2.22
C LEU A 96 17.09 -4.83 -2.05
N PHE A 97 17.66 -3.68 -2.39
CA PHE A 97 19.10 -3.45 -2.19
C PHE A 97 19.46 -3.50 -0.69
N SER A 98 18.63 -2.96 0.19
CA SER A 98 18.81 -3.08 1.64
C SER A 98 18.76 -4.55 2.10
N GLY A 99 17.80 -5.33 1.63
CA GLY A 99 17.66 -6.77 1.93
C GLY A 99 18.88 -7.57 1.45
N ILE A 100 19.32 -7.35 0.20
CA ILE A 100 20.52 -8.00 -0.35
C ILE A 100 21.76 -7.63 0.47
N TYR A 101 21.91 -6.35 0.82
CA TYR A 101 23.04 -5.90 1.63
C TYR A 101 23.04 -6.60 3.00
N MET A 102 21.89 -6.68 3.65
CA MET A 102 21.75 -7.31 4.96
C MET A 102 22.00 -8.80 4.92
N ALA A 103 21.50 -9.49 3.89
CA ALA A 103 21.65 -10.94 3.75
C ALA A 103 23.09 -11.33 3.41
N GLU A 104 23.77 -10.58 2.53
CA GLU A 104 25.01 -11.04 1.91
C GLU A 104 26.27 -10.27 2.33
N TYR A 105 26.15 -8.97 2.66
CA TYR A 105 27.29 -8.10 2.88
C TYR A 105 27.42 -7.60 4.32
N ALA A 106 26.33 -7.50 5.07
CA ALA A 106 26.36 -6.95 6.42
C ALA A 106 27.11 -7.87 7.39
N SER A 107 27.96 -7.26 8.22
CA SER A 107 28.57 -8.00 9.34
C SER A 107 27.49 -8.40 10.36
N ALA A 108 27.75 -9.45 11.13
CA ALA A 108 26.83 -9.92 12.18
C ALA A 108 26.45 -8.81 13.18
N LYS A 109 27.35 -7.87 13.44
CA LYS A 109 27.09 -6.71 14.31
C LYS A 109 26.13 -5.73 13.68
N ILE A 110 26.33 -5.38 12.39
CA ILE A 110 25.43 -4.48 11.64
C ILE A 110 24.04 -5.10 11.54
N ARG A 111 23.96 -6.36 11.12
CA ARG A 111 22.67 -7.07 10.98
C ARG A 111 21.89 -7.13 12.28
N ARG A 112 22.56 -7.40 13.41
CA ARG A 112 21.94 -7.45 14.75
C ARG A 112 21.34 -6.12 15.18
N ILE A 113 21.85 -4.99 14.69
CA ILE A 113 21.34 -3.66 15.02
C ILE A 113 20.29 -3.22 13.98
N SER A 114 20.57 -3.42 12.70
CA SER A 114 19.72 -2.92 11.62
C SER A 114 18.39 -3.67 11.51
N LYS A 115 18.37 -4.99 11.71
CA LYS A 115 17.13 -5.78 11.57
C LYS A 115 16.05 -5.34 12.57
N PRO A 116 16.31 -5.19 13.90
CA PRO A 116 15.32 -4.65 14.82
C PRO A 116 14.88 -3.22 14.50
N ILE A 117 15.78 -2.37 14.01
CA ILE A 117 15.41 -0.99 13.62
C ILE A 117 14.42 -1.01 12.46
N ILE A 118 14.66 -1.83 11.43
CA ILE A 118 13.75 -1.98 10.28
C ILE A 118 12.40 -2.54 10.75
N GLU A 119 12.37 -3.50 11.66
CA GLU A 119 11.15 -4.07 12.22
C GLU A 119 10.36 -3.05 13.06
N ILE A 120 11.04 -2.19 13.83
CA ILE A 120 10.40 -1.08 14.57
C ILE A 120 9.80 -0.07 13.59
N LEU A 121 10.52 0.29 12.52
CA LEU A 121 10.01 1.20 11.48
C LEU A 121 8.76 0.63 10.79
N ALA A 122 8.74 -0.68 10.53
CA ALA A 122 7.57 -1.38 9.99
C ALA A 122 6.36 -1.33 10.94
N GLY A 123 6.59 -1.21 12.25
CA GLY A 123 5.55 -1.13 13.28
C GLY A 123 4.98 0.27 13.51
N ILE A 124 5.48 1.31 12.85
CA ILE A 124 4.94 2.66 12.99
C ILE A 124 3.54 2.71 12.39
N PRO A 125 2.51 3.20 13.13
CA PRO A 125 1.16 3.33 12.60
C PRO A 125 1.10 4.18 11.33
N THR A 126 0.36 3.74 10.32
CA THR A 126 0.24 4.41 9.02
C THR A 126 -0.27 5.85 9.12
N VAL A 127 -1.11 6.13 10.12
CA VAL A 127 -1.62 7.47 10.44
C VAL A 127 -0.47 8.46 10.70
N VAL A 128 0.61 8.03 11.37
CA VAL A 128 1.78 8.89 11.64
C VAL A 128 2.46 9.29 10.32
N TYR A 129 2.63 8.35 9.41
CA TYR A 129 3.15 8.64 8.07
C TYR A 129 2.24 9.59 7.28
N GLY A 130 0.91 9.41 7.40
CA GLY A 130 -0.08 10.29 6.78
C GLY A 130 0.00 11.74 7.29
N PHE A 131 0.08 11.93 8.59
CA PHE A 131 0.29 13.27 9.17
C PHE A 131 1.62 13.89 8.76
N PHE A 132 2.70 13.11 8.74
CA PHE A 132 3.99 13.59 8.26
C PHE A 132 3.93 13.99 6.78
N ALA A 133 3.24 13.21 5.96
CA ALA A 133 3.00 13.55 4.56
C ALA A 133 2.26 14.88 4.41
N ALA A 134 1.17 15.06 5.15
CA ALA A 134 0.32 16.25 5.05
C ALA A 134 0.99 17.53 5.59
N LEU A 135 1.68 17.43 6.75
CA LEU A 135 2.20 18.60 7.46
C LEU A 135 3.62 18.99 7.03
N THR A 136 4.40 18.05 6.52
CA THR A 136 5.82 18.30 6.21
C THR A 136 6.13 18.13 4.73
N VAL A 137 5.80 16.97 4.17
CA VAL A 137 6.20 16.61 2.81
C VAL A 137 5.38 17.34 1.76
N GLY A 138 4.07 17.45 1.95
CA GLY A 138 3.18 18.18 1.05
C GLY A 138 3.55 19.65 0.90
N PRO A 139 3.67 20.43 1.98
CA PRO A 139 4.13 21.82 1.94
C PRO A 139 5.52 21.98 1.32
N PHE A 140 6.45 21.05 1.60
CA PHE A 140 7.79 21.05 1.01
C PHE A 140 7.75 20.91 -0.53
N PHE A 141 6.95 19.96 -1.05
CA PHE A 141 6.79 19.81 -2.50
C PHE A 141 6.07 21.00 -3.13
N ARG A 142 5.10 21.56 -2.44
CA ARG A 142 4.43 22.80 -2.89
C ARG A 142 5.43 23.93 -3.03
N GLN A 143 6.27 24.17 -2.04
CA GLN A 143 7.28 25.22 -2.08
C GLN A 143 8.30 25.02 -3.21
N ILE A 144 8.74 23.78 -3.45
CA ILE A 144 9.60 23.48 -4.60
C ILE A 144 8.89 23.76 -5.91
N GLY A 145 7.63 23.35 -6.04
CA GLY A 145 6.82 23.60 -7.24
C GLY A 145 6.67 25.10 -7.51
N GLU A 146 6.31 25.90 -6.50
CA GLU A 146 6.20 27.35 -6.60
C GLU A 146 7.52 28.01 -7.05
N ASN A 147 8.66 27.56 -6.52
CA ASN A 147 9.98 28.05 -6.93
C ASN A 147 10.33 27.68 -8.38
N LEU A 148 9.75 26.62 -8.93
CA LEU A 148 9.89 26.19 -10.33
C LEU A 148 8.81 26.77 -11.26
N GLY A 149 7.93 27.63 -10.75
CA GLY A 149 6.81 28.21 -11.50
C GLY A 149 5.67 27.23 -11.79
N LEU A 150 5.60 26.12 -11.04
CA LEU A 150 4.56 25.09 -11.15
C LEU A 150 3.55 25.24 -10.01
N THR A 151 2.26 25.11 -10.33
CA THR A 151 1.21 25.03 -9.30
C THR A 151 1.11 23.59 -8.81
N VAL A 152 1.68 23.31 -7.65
CA VAL A 152 1.64 21.99 -7.01
C VAL A 152 0.73 22.03 -5.79
N SER A 153 -0.25 21.12 -5.74
CA SER A 153 -1.07 20.93 -4.54
C SER A 153 -0.27 20.28 -3.42
N SER A 154 -0.53 20.67 -2.19
CA SER A 154 0.03 19.99 -0.99
C SER A 154 -0.42 18.52 -0.91
N GLU A 155 -1.59 18.22 -1.48
CA GLU A 155 -2.13 16.85 -1.55
C GLU A 155 -1.78 16.17 -2.89
N SER A 156 -0.53 16.26 -3.32
CA SER A 156 -0.11 15.67 -4.58
C SER A 156 0.07 14.15 -4.45
N ALA A 157 -0.30 13.42 -5.51
CA ALA A 157 -0.08 11.98 -5.60
C ALA A 157 1.40 11.60 -5.46
N LEU A 158 2.31 12.51 -5.86
CA LEU A 158 3.74 12.32 -5.71
C LEU A 158 4.17 12.32 -4.23
N ALA A 159 3.69 13.27 -3.42
CA ALA A 159 3.97 13.32 -1.99
C ALA A 159 3.41 12.09 -1.27
N ALA A 160 2.16 11.72 -1.56
CA ALA A 160 1.53 10.53 -1.00
C ALA A 160 2.29 9.27 -1.39
N GLY A 161 2.60 9.07 -2.68
CA GLY A 161 3.32 7.90 -3.17
C GLY A 161 4.73 7.76 -2.60
N LEU A 162 5.47 8.87 -2.44
CA LEU A 162 6.80 8.84 -1.81
C LEU A 162 6.75 8.40 -0.35
N ILE A 163 5.83 8.96 0.43
CA ILE A 163 5.71 8.59 1.85
C ILE A 163 5.23 7.16 2.01
N MET A 164 4.26 6.72 1.21
CA MET A 164 3.84 5.32 1.18
C MET A 164 4.98 4.40 0.77
N GLY A 165 5.82 4.82 -0.18
CA GLY A 165 7.03 4.09 -0.57
C GLY A 165 8.01 3.95 0.60
N ILE A 166 8.30 5.03 1.32
CA ILE A 166 9.19 5.01 2.50
C ILE A 166 8.63 4.08 3.59
N MET A 167 7.33 4.11 3.83
CA MET A 167 6.65 3.24 4.80
C MET A 167 6.82 1.75 4.46
N ILE A 168 6.88 1.40 3.18
CA ILE A 168 6.94 0.01 2.71
C ILE A 168 8.37 -0.52 2.59
N ILE A 169 9.39 0.36 2.47
CA ILE A 169 10.80 -0.06 2.43
C ILE A 169 11.15 -1.11 3.48
N PRO A 170 10.80 -0.95 4.77
CA PRO A 170 11.11 -1.93 5.81
C PRO A 170 10.55 -3.32 5.52
N TYR A 171 9.32 -3.40 5.02
CA TYR A 171 8.66 -4.69 4.68
C TYR A 171 9.37 -5.39 3.53
N VAL A 172 9.63 -4.68 2.43
CA VAL A 172 10.36 -5.24 1.28
C VAL A 172 11.76 -5.68 1.70
N SER A 173 12.45 -4.87 2.50
CA SER A 173 13.82 -5.16 2.96
C SER A 173 13.86 -6.41 3.87
N SER A 174 13.00 -6.48 4.87
CA SER A 174 12.99 -7.59 5.84
C SER A 174 12.59 -8.92 5.18
N LEU A 175 11.52 -8.91 4.38
CA LEU A 175 11.07 -10.11 3.68
C LEU A 175 12.08 -10.59 2.63
N SER A 176 12.72 -9.65 1.89
CA SER A 176 13.77 -10.00 0.93
C SER A 176 15.00 -10.58 1.63
N ASP A 177 15.43 -10.03 2.77
CA ASP A 177 16.50 -10.58 3.60
C ASP A 177 16.20 -12.01 4.01
N ASP A 178 15.00 -12.30 4.51
CA ASP A 178 14.60 -13.63 4.96
C ASP A 178 14.57 -14.64 3.80
N VAL A 179 14.05 -14.25 2.65
CA VAL A 179 14.00 -15.10 1.45
C VAL A 179 15.41 -15.39 0.91
N ILE A 180 16.29 -14.38 0.84
CA ILE A 180 17.67 -14.55 0.37
C ILE A 180 18.44 -15.48 1.32
N ASN A 181 18.23 -15.38 2.63
CA ASN A 181 18.86 -16.26 3.61
C ASN A 181 18.32 -17.70 3.57
N SER A 182 17.11 -17.91 3.07
CA SER A 182 16.54 -19.27 2.93
C SER A 182 17.15 -20.09 1.79
N VAL A 183 17.91 -19.44 0.88
CA VAL A 183 18.61 -20.13 -0.22
C VAL A 183 19.66 -21.09 0.36
N PRO A 184 19.64 -22.40 -0.01
CA PRO A 184 20.52 -23.40 0.54
C PRO A 184 22.01 -23.05 0.36
N GLN A 185 22.80 -23.27 1.41
CA GLN A 185 24.24 -22.99 1.39
C GLN A 185 24.99 -23.83 0.32
N SER A 186 24.51 -25.03 0.04
CA SER A 186 25.08 -25.91 -0.99
C SER A 186 25.13 -25.28 -2.39
N LEU A 187 24.15 -24.42 -2.73
CA LEU A 187 24.16 -23.68 -4.00
C LEU A 187 25.28 -22.63 -4.03
N ARG A 188 25.52 -21.98 -2.91
CA ARG A 188 26.61 -20.99 -2.75
C ARG A 188 27.96 -21.67 -2.83
N ASP A 189 28.14 -22.76 -2.09
CA ASP A 189 29.38 -23.55 -2.05
C ASP A 189 29.70 -24.15 -3.42
N GLY A 190 28.69 -24.65 -4.14
CA GLY A 190 28.85 -25.12 -5.51
C GLY A 190 29.32 -24.03 -6.48
N SER A 191 28.79 -22.81 -6.34
CA SER A 191 29.22 -21.66 -7.13
C SER A 191 30.68 -21.26 -6.83
N TYR A 192 31.07 -21.24 -5.57
CA TYR A 192 32.46 -20.97 -5.18
C TYR A 192 33.43 -22.06 -5.64
N ALA A 193 32.98 -23.33 -5.62
CA ALA A 193 33.80 -24.45 -6.07
C ALA A 193 34.20 -24.39 -7.55
N VAL A 194 33.36 -23.75 -8.39
CA VAL A 194 33.72 -23.51 -9.82
C VAL A 194 34.45 -22.16 -10.03
N GLY A 195 34.86 -21.49 -8.94
CA GLY A 195 35.68 -20.28 -8.98
C GLY A 195 34.91 -18.97 -9.15
N ALA A 196 33.60 -18.97 -8.93
CA ALA A 196 32.82 -17.75 -8.99
C ALA A 196 33.16 -16.80 -7.82
N THR A 197 33.19 -15.49 -8.12
CA THR A 197 33.32 -14.46 -7.09
C THR A 197 32.02 -14.31 -6.28
N LYS A 198 32.10 -13.69 -5.09
CA LYS A 198 30.93 -13.42 -4.26
C LYS A 198 29.83 -12.68 -5.02
N SER A 199 30.19 -11.65 -5.77
CA SER A 199 29.24 -10.87 -6.55
C SER A 199 28.58 -11.70 -7.66
N GLU A 200 29.31 -12.57 -8.32
CA GLU A 200 28.76 -13.47 -9.35
C GLU A 200 27.84 -14.51 -8.75
N THR A 201 28.22 -15.12 -7.61
CA THR A 201 27.37 -16.05 -6.87
C THR A 201 26.05 -15.41 -6.49
N ILE A 202 26.08 -14.18 -5.94
CA ILE A 202 24.85 -13.46 -5.57
C ILE A 202 23.98 -13.22 -6.81
N LYS A 203 24.52 -12.66 -7.88
CA LYS A 203 23.75 -12.27 -9.08
C LYS A 203 23.25 -13.46 -9.88
N LYS A 204 24.07 -14.54 -10.02
CA LYS A 204 23.78 -15.63 -10.95
C LYS A 204 23.16 -16.85 -10.27
N VAL A 205 23.28 -16.98 -8.95
CA VAL A 205 22.80 -18.14 -8.20
C VAL A 205 21.81 -17.75 -7.12
N VAL A 206 22.19 -16.88 -6.19
CA VAL A 206 21.37 -16.56 -5.02
C VAL A 206 20.12 -15.77 -5.39
N ILE A 207 20.26 -14.66 -6.11
CA ILE A 207 19.11 -13.83 -6.50
C ILE A 207 18.13 -14.59 -7.39
N PRO A 208 18.57 -15.32 -8.45
CA PRO A 208 17.65 -16.13 -9.24
C PRO A 208 16.95 -17.23 -8.44
N ALA A 209 17.64 -17.88 -7.52
CA ALA A 209 17.03 -18.88 -6.63
C ALA A 209 16.02 -18.28 -5.64
N ALA A 210 16.29 -17.06 -5.14
CA ALA A 210 15.42 -16.32 -4.24
C ALA A 210 14.28 -15.59 -4.97
N LEU A 211 14.34 -15.45 -6.30
CA LEU A 211 13.43 -14.60 -7.09
C LEU A 211 11.93 -14.86 -6.85
N PRO A 212 11.43 -16.11 -6.77
CA PRO A 212 10.02 -16.37 -6.49
C PRO A 212 9.58 -15.79 -5.14
N GLY A 213 10.42 -15.90 -4.11
CA GLY A 213 10.16 -15.34 -2.79
C GLY A 213 10.27 -13.80 -2.77
N ILE A 214 11.22 -13.22 -3.50
CA ILE A 214 11.34 -11.76 -3.67
C ILE A 214 10.09 -11.19 -4.35
N ILE A 215 9.60 -11.85 -5.41
CA ILE A 215 8.35 -11.45 -6.06
C ILE A 215 7.19 -11.55 -5.07
N GLY A 216 7.12 -12.62 -4.28
CA GLY A 216 6.13 -12.77 -3.22
C GLY A 216 6.17 -11.64 -2.18
N SER A 217 7.36 -11.22 -1.75
CA SER A 217 7.52 -10.10 -0.82
C SER A 217 7.06 -8.76 -1.43
N VAL A 218 7.34 -8.54 -2.71
CA VAL A 218 6.88 -7.35 -3.45
C VAL A 218 5.35 -7.35 -3.60
N LEU A 219 4.75 -8.50 -3.94
CA LEU A 219 3.28 -8.62 -4.00
C LEU A 219 2.62 -8.38 -2.65
N LEU A 220 3.18 -8.90 -1.56
CA LEU A 220 2.72 -8.64 -0.20
C LEU A 220 2.81 -7.14 0.14
N ALA A 221 3.89 -6.47 -0.25
CA ALA A 221 4.06 -5.03 -0.08
C ALA A 221 3.00 -4.23 -0.84
N VAL A 222 2.66 -4.64 -2.08
CA VAL A 222 1.53 -4.05 -2.84
C VAL A 222 0.20 -4.28 -2.12
N CYS A 223 -0.06 -5.49 -1.64
CA CYS A 223 -1.28 -5.77 -0.87
C CYS A 223 -1.38 -4.88 0.37
N LEU A 224 -0.27 -4.62 1.05
CA LEU A 224 -0.22 -3.77 2.24
C LEU A 224 -0.61 -2.32 1.93
N LEU A 225 -0.28 -1.79 0.73
CA LEU A 225 -0.71 -0.48 0.27
C LEU A 225 -2.24 -0.33 0.21
N TYR A 226 -2.94 -1.41 -0.16
CA TYR A 226 -4.40 -1.38 -0.30
C TYR A 226 -5.16 -1.75 0.97
N THR A 227 -4.51 -2.45 1.91
CA THR A 227 -5.15 -2.91 3.16
C THR A 227 -4.83 -2.02 4.36
N SER A 228 -3.91 -1.08 4.21
CA SER A 228 -3.55 -0.13 5.26
C SER A 228 -4.66 0.92 5.41
N PRO A 229 -5.22 1.14 6.63
CA PRO A 229 -6.25 2.14 6.84
C PRO A 229 -5.71 3.53 6.48
N SER A 230 -6.46 4.24 5.63
CA SER A 230 -6.14 5.61 5.25
C SER A 230 -6.51 6.56 6.39
N PRO A 231 -5.73 7.64 6.64
CA PRO A 231 -6.12 8.68 7.59
C PRO A 231 -7.47 9.36 7.29
N ARG A 232 -7.99 9.19 6.07
CA ARG A 232 -9.31 9.69 5.68
C ARG A 232 -10.47 8.84 6.18
N ASP A 233 -10.22 7.57 6.53
CA ASP A 233 -11.26 6.65 6.97
C ASP A 233 -11.69 6.93 8.43
N ASP A 234 -10.86 7.64 9.20
CA ASP A 234 -11.12 7.98 10.60
C ASP A 234 -11.83 9.34 10.79
N SER A 235 -12.13 10.05 9.69
CA SER A 235 -12.73 11.41 9.72
C SER A 235 -14.21 11.47 9.36
N GLN A 236 -14.90 10.29 9.34
CA GLN A 236 -16.36 10.20 9.12
C GLN A 236 -17.10 9.83 10.38
#